data_f06e8ec8dcf6d60a46635d507c1aa43d
#
_entry.id   f06e8ec8dcf6d60a46635d507c1aa43d
#
_cell.length_a   1.000
_cell.length_b   1.000
_cell.length_c   1.000
_cell.angle_alpha   90.00
_cell.angle_beta   90.00
_cell.angle_gamma   90.00
#
_symmetry.space_group_name_H-M   'P 1'
#
loop_
_entity.id
_entity.type
_entity.pdbx_description
1 polymer ?
#
loop_
_entity_poly.entity_id
_entity_poly.type
_entity_poly.pdbx_seq_one_letter_code
_entity_poly.pdbx_strand_id
1 'polypeptide(L)'
;MQYVRLYSDENGDSRFAEAALALDEIDYRPPAPAVFVSHAFKSDFLQFIRLPGGWTCEPINPPERQFLIFLDGHLEVTASDGEKRSLGPGDRVLMEDVHGKGHRSHVRGAHDCLAAIVPIA
;
A
#
# COMPACT_ATOMS: atom_id res chain seq x y z
N MET A 1 6.35 8.93 9.97
CA MET A 1 5.08 8.50 9.34
C MET A 1 5.05 6.99 9.28
N GLN A 2 3.94 6.39 9.67
CA GLN A 2 3.81 4.93 9.67
C GLN A 2 3.21 4.43 8.36
N TYR A 3 3.62 3.25 7.93
CA TYR A 3 3.00 2.54 6.83
C TYR A 3 3.07 1.03 7.09
N VAL A 4 2.29 0.27 6.33
CA VAL A 4 2.24 -1.18 6.44
C VAL A 4 3.08 -1.78 5.31
N ARG A 5 3.89 -2.78 5.63
CA ARG A 5 4.57 -3.60 4.61
C ARG A 5 3.82 -4.91 4.44
N LEU A 6 3.65 -5.32 3.21
CA LEU A 6 3.19 -6.67 2.86
C LEU A 6 4.31 -7.31 2.05
N TYR A 7 5.02 -8.26 2.63
CA TYR A 7 6.25 -8.82 2.06
C TYR A 7 6.20 -10.35 2.04
N SER A 8 7.06 -10.95 1.23
CA SER A 8 7.21 -12.41 1.20
C SER A 8 8.36 -12.83 2.10
N ASP A 9 8.11 -13.80 2.97
CA ASP A 9 9.16 -14.37 3.81
C ASP A 9 9.97 -15.45 3.05
N GLU A 10 10.93 -16.06 3.73
CA GLU A 10 11.80 -17.06 3.12
C GLU A 10 11.07 -18.34 2.67
N ASN A 11 9.89 -18.59 3.22
CA ASN A 11 9.04 -19.74 2.86
C ASN A 11 8.04 -19.40 1.76
N GLY A 12 8.04 -18.18 1.25
CA GLY A 12 7.10 -17.72 0.24
C GLY A 12 5.75 -17.27 0.80
N ASP A 13 5.57 -17.26 2.12
CA ASP A 13 4.37 -16.72 2.73
C ASP A 13 4.41 -15.19 2.75
N SER A 14 3.27 -14.57 2.47
CA SER A 14 3.15 -13.14 2.63
C SER A 14 2.82 -12.81 4.09
N ARG A 15 3.39 -11.70 4.57
CA ARG A 15 3.26 -11.24 5.95
C ARG A 15 3.13 -9.74 6.00
N PHE A 16 2.38 -9.26 6.99
CA PHE A 16 2.31 -7.84 7.31
C PHE A 16 3.35 -7.47 8.36
N ALA A 17 3.89 -6.27 8.22
CA ALA A 17 4.74 -5.66 9.23
C ALA A 17 4.48 -4.16 9.28
N GLU A 18 4.66 -3.57 10.46
CA GLU A 18 4.65 -2.11 10.59
C GLU A 18 6.02 -1.56 10.20
N ALA A 19 6.02 -0.40 9.56
CA ALA A 19 7.24 0.31 9.19
C ALA A 19 7.09 1.79 9.43
N ALA A 20 8.21 2.45 9.67
CA ALA A 20 8.26 3.90 9.88
C ALA A 20 9.06 4.55 8.76
N LEU A 21 8.58 5.69 8.30
CA LEU A 21 9.25 6.50 7.30
C LEU A 21 9.68 7.81 7.96
N ALA A 22 10.98 8.06 7.98
CA ALA A 22 11.52 9.28 8.55
C ALA A 22 11.09 10.50 7.72
N LEU A 23 10.70 11.56 8.40
CA LEU A 23 10.39 12.86 7.80
C LEU A 23 11.41 13.87 8.32
N ASP A 24 12.13 14.50 7.40
CA ASP A 24 13.18 15.47 7.73
C ASP A 24 12.67 16.88 7.52
N GLU A 25 13.02 17.78 8.44
CA GLU A 25 12.68 19.20 8.35
C GLU A 25 13.53 19.86 7.26
N ILE A 26 12.86 20.54 6.33
CA ILE A 26 13.53 21.30 5.28
C ILE A 26 12.83 22.64 5.03
N ASP A 27 13.58 23.58 4.48
CA ASP A 27 13.04 24.83 3.92
C ASP A 27 12.65 24.58 2.46
N TYR A 28 11.45 24.03 2.28
CA TYR A 28 10.99 23.54 0.98
C TYR A 28 10.89 24.67 -0.06
N ARG A 29 10.28 25.78 0.32
CA ARG A 29 10.06 26.92 -0.58
C ARG A 29 10.03 28.24 0.21
N PRO A 30 11.18 28.83 0.54
CA PRO A 30 11.22 30.11 1.22
C PRO A 30 10.43 31.18 0.44
N PRO A 31 9.71 32.12 1.10
CA PRO A 31 9.65 32.35 2.55
C PRO A 31 8.62 31.52 3.32
N ALA A 32 8.06 30.46 2.71
CA ALA A 32 7.15 29.59 3.43
C ALA A 32 7.85 28.95 4.64
N PRO A 33 7.14 28.70 5.75
CA PRO A 33 7.71 27.99 6.90
C PRO A 33 8.23 26.61 6.52
N ALA A 34 9.17 26.09 7.30
CA ALA A 34 9.73 24.77 7.10
C ALA A 34 8.66 23.67 7.09
N VAL A 35 8.90 22.65 6.32
CA VAL A 35 8.05 21.46 6.23
C VAL A 35 8.87 20.21 6.52
N PHE A 36 8.18 19.08 6.66
CA PHE A 36 8.81 17.79 6.93
C PHE A 36 8.53 16.85 5.77
N VAL A 37 9.58 16.30 5.18
CA VAL A 37 9.46 15.44 3.99
C VAL A 37 10.22 14.14 4.18
N SER A 38 9.71 13.09 3.55
CA SER A 38 10.45 11.83 3.42
C SER A 38 11.53 11.98 2.34
N HIS A 39 12.44 11.00 2.26
CA HIS A 39 13.26 10.88 1.06
C HIS A 39 12.31 10.69 -0.14
N ALA A 40 12.78 11.09 -1.34
CA ALA A 40 11.99 10.93 -2.55
C ALA A 40 12.05 9.48 -3.04
N PHE A 41 10.89 8.93 -3.36
CA PHE A 41 10.82 7.63 -4.02
C PHE A 41 10.77 7.85 -5.53
N LYS A 42 11.60 7.12 -6.26
CA LYS A 42 11.56 7.15 -7.71
C LYS A 42 10.43 6.26 -8.19
N SER A 43 9.59 6.80 -9.08
CA SER A 43 8.47 6.06 -9.66
C SER A 43 8.33 6.41 -11.13
N ASP A 44 8.05 5.39 -11.95
CA ASP A 44 7.85 5.59 -13.38
C ASP A 44 6.46 6.10 -13.71
N PHE A 45 5.46 5.85 -12.86
CA PHE A 45 4.10 6.31 -13.11
C PHE A 45 3.27 6.35 -11.82
N LEU A 46 2.14 7.01 -11.90
CA LEU A 46 1.08 7.01 -10.91
C LEU A 46 -0.20 6.58 -11.61
N GLN A 47 -0.92 5.63 -11.01
CA GLN A 47 -2.25 5.24 -11.46
C GLN A 47 -3.25 5.32 -10.32
N PHE A 48 -4.49 5.65 -10.65
CA PHE A 48 -5.60 5.49 -9.73
C PHE A 48 -6.36 4.22 -10.10
N ILE A 49 -6.78 3.48 -9.07
CA ILE A 49 -7.53 2.24 -9.25
C ILE A 49 -8.83 2.32 -8.46
N ARG A 50 -9.93 1.91 -9.10
CA ARG A 50 -11.22 1.75 -8.45
C ARG A 50 -11.56 0.26 -8.42
N LEU A 51 -11.74 -0.25 -7.22
CA LEU A 51 -12.19 -1.62 -6.99
C LEU A 51 -13.66 -1.58 -6.63
N PRO A 52 -14.54 -2.16 -7.45
CA PRO A 52 -15.98 -2.09 -7.19
C PRO A 52 -16.38 -2.74 -5.88
N GLY A 53 -17.46 -2.26 -5.29
CA GLY A 53 -18.05 -2.92 -4.12
C GLY A 53 -18.29 -4.40 -4.38
N GLY A 54 -17.91 -5.23 -3.44
CA GLY A 54 -18.01 -6.68 -3.58
C GLY A 54 -16.88 -7.34 -4.36
N TRP A 55 -15.97 -6.56 -4.94
CA TRP A 55 -14.84 -7.10 -5.71
C TRP A 55 -14.00 -8.02 -4.81
N THR A 56 -13.59 -9.15 -5.36
CA THR A 56 -12.75 -10.12 -4.67
C THR A 56 -11.74 -10.70 -5.64
N CYS A 57 -10.56 -11.00 -5.14
CA CYS A 57 -9.49 -11.57 -5.94
C CYS A 57 -8.82 -12.71 -5.20
N GLU A 58 -8.66 -13.84 -5.90
CA GLU A 58 -7.87 -14.96 -5.40
C GLU A 58 -6.39 -14.54 -5.27
N PRO A 59 -5.56 -15.32 -4.54
CA PRO A 59 -4.20 -14.89 -4.27
C PRO A 59 -3.43 -14.56 -5.53
N ILE A 60 -2.86 -13.36 -5.55
CA ILE A 60 -1.98 -12.88 -6.62
C ILE A 60 -0.79 -12.16 -6.00
N ASN A 61 0.26 -12.05 -6.80
CA ASN A 61 1.39 -11.17 -6.51
C ASN A 61 1.16 -9.83 -7.19
N PRO A 62 1.57 -8.71 -6.59
CA PRO A 62 1.57 -7.45 -7.32
C PRO A 62 2.56 -7.54 -8.49
N PRO A 63 2.32 -6.81 -9.59
CA PRO A 63 3.20 -6.87 -10.76
C PRO A 63 4.61 -6.37 -10.46
N GLU A 64 4.73 -5.45 -9.51
CA GLU A 64 6.00 -4.92 -9.04
C GLU A 64 5.84 -4.34 -7.64
N ARG A 65 6.95 -4.05 -6.99
CA ARG A 65 6.96 -3.42 -5.68
C ARG A 65 6.31 -2.04 -5.79
N GLN A 66 5.28 -1.79 -4.98
CA GLN A 66 4.48 -0.57 -5.13
C GLN A 66 3.78 -0.16 -3.85
N PHE A 67 3.62 1.13 -3.66
CA PHE A 67 2.70 1.65 -2.66
C PHE A 67 1.28 1.64 -3.19
N LEU A 68 0.34 1.25 -2.33
CA LEU A 68 -1.07 1.61 -2.46
C LEU A 68 -1.39 2.63 -1.38
N ILE A 69 -1.94 3.76 -1.81
CA ILE A 69 -2.37 4.84 -0.92
C ILE A 69 -3.88 4.91 -1.03
N PHE A 70 -4.57 4.60 0.07
CA PHE A 70 -6.04 4.49 0.07
C PHE A 70 -6.67 5.87 0.20
N LEU A 71 -7.63 6.15 -0.67
CA LEU A 71 -8.28 7.45 -0.80
C LEU A 71 -9.74 7.43 -0.36
N ASP A 72 -10.46 6.35 -0.67
CA ASP A 72 -11.88 6.19 -0.33
C ASP A 72 -12.22 4.71 -0.23
N GLY A 73 -13.21 4.40 0.62
CA GLY A 73 -13.61 3.02 0.84
C GLY A 73 -12.57 2.22 1.59
N HIS A 74 -12.75 0.91 1.64
CA HIS A 74 -11.90 0.00 2.39
C HIS A 74 -11.61 -1.25 1.60
N LEU A 75 -10.38 -1.74 1.71
CA LEU A 75 -9.96 -3.02 1.13
C LEU A 75 -9.52 -3.95 2.26
N GLU A 76 -10.12 -5.12 2.33
CA GLU A 76 -9.63 -6.18 3.21
C GLU A 76 -8.57 -6.97 2.47
N VAL A 77 -7.38 -7.02 3.02
CA VAL A 77 -6.25 -7.77 2.45
C VAL A 77 -5.90 -8.90 3.41
N THR A 78 -5.82 -10.11 2.88
CA THR A 78 -5.45 -11.29 3.64
C THR A 78 -4.11 -11.82 3.14
N ALA A 79 -3.11 -11.79 4.01
CA ALA A 79 -1.81 -12.39 3.73
C ALA A 79 -1.91 -13.92 3.73
N SER A 80 -0.96 -14.60 3.11
CA SER A 80 -0.99 -16.06 3.03
C SER A 80 -0.77 -16.74 4.38
N ASP A 81 -0.24 -16.02 5.36
CA ASP A 81 -0.14 -16.51 6.74
C ASP A 81 -1.47 -16.46 7.50
N GLY A 82 -2.51 -15.92 6.89
CA GLY A 82 -3.86 -15.81 7.46
C GLY A 82 -4.19 -14.48 8.13
N GLU A 83 -3.23 -13.60 8.30
CA GLU A 83 -3.50 -12.29 8.89
C GLU A 83 -4.30 -11.43 7.91
N LYS A 84 -5.31 -10.74 8.44
CA LYS A 84 -6.16 -9.83 7.67
C LYS A 84 -5.97 -8.41 8.16
N ARG A 85 -5.96 -7.46 7.22
CA ARG A 85 -5.99 -6.04 7.52
C ARG A 85 -7.05 -5.35 6.68
N SER A 86 -7.80 -4.45 7.30
CA SER A 86 -8.71 -3.56 6.59
C SER A 86 -8.00 -2.23 6.39
N LEU A 87 -7.83 -1.85 5.13
CA LEU A 87 -7.09 -0.65 4.74
C LEU A 87 -8.08 0.35 4.17
N GLY A 88 -8.06 1.56 4.68
CA GLY A 88 -9.00 2.61 4.31
C GLY A 88 -8.33 3.96 4.16
N PRO A 89 -9.11 5.04 3.99
CA PRO A 89 -8.58 6.36 3.68
C PRO A 89 -7.44 6.79 4.59
N GLY A 90 -6.34 7.21 4.00
CA GLY A 90 -5.13 7.61 4.71
C GLY A 90 -4.16 6.48 5.00
N ASP A 91 -4.55 5.24 4.84
CA ASP A 91 -3.63 4.10 5.00
C ASP A 91 -2.72 3.98 3.79
N ARG A 92 -1.49 3.54 4.03
CA ARG A 92 -0.48 3.28 3.00
C ARG A 92 0.04 1.87 3.22
N VAL A 93 0.06 1.07 2.15
CA VAL A 93 0.68 -0.24 2.18
C VAL A 93 1.74 -0.33 1.10
N LEU A 94 2.93 -0.78 1.48
CA LEU A 94 3.97 -1.13 0.52
C LEU A 94 3.85 -2.61 0.21
N MET A 95 3.40 -2.91 -0.99
CA MET A 95 3.27 -4.29 -1.47
C MET A 95 4.59 -4.74 -2.05
N GLU A 96 5.22 -5.68 -1.37
CA GLU A 96 6.52 -6.25 -1.72
C GLU A 96 6.45 -7.76 -1.93
N ASP A 97 5.28 -8.35 -1.85
CA ASP A 97 5.07 -9.78 -2.05
C ASP A 97 5.00 -10.14 -3.54
N VAL A 98 6.03 -9.73 -4.27
CA VAL A 98 6.12 -9.87 -5.74
C VAL A 98 6.40 -11.30 -6.20
N HIS A 99 6.68 -12.20 -5.28
CA HIS A 99 6.85 -13.63 -5.53
C HIS A 99 6.31 -14.42 -4.34
N GLY A 100 6.22 -15.74 -4.49
CA GLY A 100 5.63 -16.61 -3.48
C GLY A 100 4.12 -16.68 -3.61
N LYS A 101 3.43 -16.85 -2.47
CA LYS A 101 2.00 -17.17 -2.43
C LYS A 101 1.08 -15.98 -2.72
N GLY A 102 1.59 -14.74 -2.59
CA GLY A 102 0.76 -13.56 -2.80
C GLY A 102 -0.26 -13.33 -1.69
N HIS A 103 -1.27 -12.52 -1.99
CA HIS A 103 -2.30 -12.14 -1.03
C HIS A 103 -3.68 -12.12 -1.69
N ARG A 104 -4.72 -12.21 -0.86
CA ARG A 104 -6.12 -12.07 -1.28
C ARG A 104 -6.59 -10.66 -0.98
N SER A 105 -7.56 -10.21 -1.76
CA SER A 105 -8.17 -8.90 -1.55
C SER A 105 -9.68 -8.98 -1.70
N HIS A 106 -10.41 -8.20 -0.88
CA HIS A 106 -11.86 -8.18 -0.89
C HIS A 106 -12.38 -6.79 -0.51
N VAL A 107 -13.22 -6.22 -1.37
CA VAL A 107 -13.97 -4.99 -1.04
C VAL A 107 -15.29 -5.41 -0.43
N ARG A 108 -15.42 -5.27 0.89
CA ARG A 108 -16.65 -5.63 1.60
C ARG A 108 -17.73 -4.59 1.34
N GLY A 109 -18.98 -5.06 1.20
CA GLY A 109 -20.12 -4.20 1.01
C GLY A 109 -20.20 -3.61 -0.40
N ALA A 110 -21.06 -2.61 -0.55
CA ALA A 110 -21.40 -2.03 -1.85
C ALA A 110 -20.59 -0.79 -2.22
N HIS A 111 -19.83 -0.23 -1.27
CA HIS A 111 -19.05 1.00 -1.51
C HIS A 111 -17.73 0.66 -2.18
N ASP A 112 -17.42 1.32 -3.29
CA ASP A 112 -16.19 1.10 -4.03
C ASP A 112 -14.96 1.51 -3.20
N CYS A 113 -13.83 0.86 -3.45
CA CYS A 113 -12.55 1.26 -2.90
C CYS A 113 -11.74 1.99 -3.97
N LEU A 114 -11.20 3.16 -3.61
CA LEU A 114 -10.38 3.97 -4.50
C LEU A 114 -8.99 4.12 -3.88
N ALA A 115 -7.95 3.87 -4.67
CA ALA A 115 -6.57 3.98 -4.22
C ALA A 115 -5.68 4.55 -5.32
N ALA A 116 -4.50 5.04 -4.92
CA ALA A 116 -3.43 5.40 -5.83
C ALA A 116 -2.37 4.31 -5.79
N ILE A 117 -1.87 3.93 -6.95
CA ILE A 117 -0.78 2.97 -7.12
C ILE A 117 0.47 3.75 -7.52
N VAL A 118 1.54 3.58 -6.74
CA VAL A 118 2.83 4.22 -7.00
C VAL A 118 3.91 3.15 -6.99
N PRO A 119 4.29 2.60 -8.15
CA PRO A 119 5.42 1.67 -8.22
C PRO A 119 6.70 2.35 -7.76
N ILE A 120 7.57 1.61 -7.10
CA ILE A 120 8.85 2.14 -6.65
C ILE A 120 9.99 1.17 -6.99
N ALA A 121 11.12 1.76 -7.29
CA ALA A 121 12.31 0.97 -7.65
C ALA A 121 12.90 0.25 -6.43
#